data_db6508e8d6a3783958f77c931882c3bd
#
_entry.id   db6508e8d6a3783958f77c931882c3bd
#
_cell.length_a   1.000
_cell.length_b   1.000
_cell.length_c   1.000
_cell.angle_alpha   90.00
_cell.angle_beta   90.00
_cell.angle_gamma   90.00
#
_symmetry.space_group_name_H-M   'P 1'
#
loop_
_entity.id
_entity.type
_entity.pdbx_description
1 polymer ?
#
loop_
_entity_poly.entity_id
_entity_poly.type
_entity_poly.pdbx_seq_one_letter_code
_entity_poly.pdbx_strand_id
1 'polypeptide(L)'
;MSETVDVVIAGAGHNSLVTAAYLARAGFEVLVVEARTVVGGNTATEELTLPGFLHDSCSTAHNLIQASPAIRELGLEDYGLEYLHPDPVVHIPFPDGTWLTQWRDLDRTCEEFAKFSRRDADAYRRLIEDYDAAKGAFGAYRNNPVGVAPRPEEALDGRWRRRLAMSAWDVVRTEFEDWHTRAFMLWMSVMTVQPADRPGTGALAYSLTYGRQQHSWTLPRGGSAALPLALARVIEEHGGTIVTGKRVAGLVLEEGRCVGVETDEGDRYRARRGVVSTIHPKHLAEMAPAESWTEDFRYGVETWRAGLALFPTHLATTAAPSFPVGGTIAPVASGVAPSVDRLLRMGPDAERGILADDDPVLLVVCASVADPSRAPDGQHVLKVIGFQPYELADGGSARWDDVKEEAAERNLAQLRRFAPNLTDETILARVVKS
;
A
#
# COMPACT_ATOMS: atom_id res chain seq x y z
N MET A 1 16.17 -12.33 -31.73
CA MET A 1 17.15 -11.26 -32.11
C MET A 1 17.52 -10.52 -30.83
N SER A 2 18.81 -10.27 -30.56
CA SER A 2 19.20 -9.52 -29.35
C SER A 2 19.04 -8.03 -29.63
N GLU A 3 18.03 -7.42 -29.05
CA GLU A 3 17.86 -5.96 -29.07
C GLU A 3 18.85 -5.34 -28.08
N THR A 4 19.57 -4.30 -28.46
CA THR A 4 20.56 -3.62 -27.62
C THR A 4 20.14 -2.17 -27.44
N VAL A 5 19.86 -1.76 -26.20
CA VAL A 5 19.46 -0.42 -25.79
C VAL A 5 20.43 0.16 -24.77
N ASP A 6 20.22 1.43 -24.31
CA ASP A 6 21.08 1.98 -23.24
C ASP A 6 20.80 1.31 -21.90
N VAL A 7 19.52 1.17 -21.54
CA VAL A 7 19.12 0.62 -20.24
C VAL A 7 17.98 -0.39 -20.45
N VAL A 8 18.16 -1.61 -19.89
CA VAL A 8 17.10 -2.61 -19.78
C VAL A 8 16.54 -2.59 -18.37
N ILE A 9 15.22 -2.60 -18.24
CA ILE A 9 14.52 -2.60 -16.94
C ILE A 9 13.70 -3.87 -16.81
N ALA A 10 13.99 -4.67 -15.79
CA ALA A 10 13.30 -5.92 -15.50
C ALA A 10 12.10 -5.67 -14.57
N GLY A 11 10.91 -5.88 -15.11
CA GLY A 11 9.61 -5.64 -14.48
C GLY A 11 9.05 -4.25 -14.78
N ALA A 12 7.72 -4.15 -15.02
CA ALA A 12 6.98 -2.91 -15.23
C ALA A 12 6.11 -2.54 -14.02
N GLY A 13 6.62 -2.73 -12.79
CA GLY A 13 6.00 -2.17 -11.60
C GLY A 13 6.12 -0.64 -11.58
N HIS A 14 5.29 0.05 -10.79
CA HIS A 14 5.28 1.52 -10.76
C HIS A 14 6.65 2.16 -10.48
N ASN A 15 7.50 1.54 -9.65
CA ASN A 15 8.86 2.03 -9.39
C ASN A 15 9.77 1.94 -10.63
N SER A 16 9.70 0.81 -11.35
CA SER A 16 10.39 0.64 -12.63
C SER A 16 9.94 1.67 -13.65
N LEU A 17 8.63 1.87 -13.77
CA LEU A 17 8.06 2.80 -14.74
C LEU A 17 8.44 4.26 -14.44
N VAL A 18 8.49 4.67 -13.16
CA VAL A 18 9.01 6.00 -12.78
C VAL A 18 10.46 6.14 -13.23
N THR A 19 11.30 5.14 -12.95
CA THR A 19 12.71 5.14 -13.37
C THR A 19 12.83 5.21 -14.91
N ALA A 20 12.06 4.38 -15.61
CA ALA A 20 12.03 4.36 -17.07
C ALA A 20 11.61 5.71 -17.68
N ALA A 21 10.57 6.34 -17.11
CA ALA A 21 10.07 7.62 -17.57
C ALA A 21 11.12 8.76 -17.43
N TYR A 22 11.83 8.81 -16.30
CA TYR A 22 12.92 9.76 -16.12
C TYR A 22 14.09 9.51 -17.09
N LEU A 23 14.48 8.26 -17.30
CA LEU A 23 15.56 7.89 -18.22
C LEU A 23 15.19 8.20 -19.68
N ALA A 24 13.99 7.84 -20.11
CA ALA A 24 13.50 8.15 -21.46
C ALA A 24 13.44 9.66 -21.70
N ARG A 25 12.93 10.46 -20.77
CA ARG A 25 12.97 11.94 -20.85
C ARG A 25 14.39 12.52 -20.90
N ALA A 26 15.35 11.83 -20.28
CA ALA A 26 16.76 12.22 -20.35
C ALA A 26 17.44 11.80 -21.67
N GLY A 27 16.73 11.17 -22.59
CA GLY A 27 17.20 10.79 -23.93
C GLY A 27 17.91 9.45 -23.98
N PHE A 28 17.76 8.58 -22.94
CA PHE A 28 18.28 7.21 -23.00
C PHE A 28 17.32 6.31 -23.78
N GLU A 29 17.87 5.38 -24.56
CA GLU A 29 17.10 4.26 -25.13
C GLU A 29 16.76 3.26 -24.01
N VAL A 30 15.49 3.20 -23.63
CA VAL A 30 15.00 2.38 -22.51
C VAL A 30 14.10 1.26 -23.02
N LEU A 31 14.36 0.04 -22.54
CA LEU A 31 13.49 -1.12 -22.76
C LEU A 31 13.03 -1.68 -21.39
N VAL A 32 11.71 -1.73 -21.21
CA VAL A 32 11.10 -2.38 -20.02
C VAL A 32 10.56 -3.74 -20.42
N VAL A 33 10.89 -4.78 -19.65
CA VAL A 33 10.47 -6.18 -19.91
C VAL A 33 9.57 -6.65 -18.76
N GLU A 34 8.31 -6.96 -19.06
CA GLU A 34 7.27 -7.31 -18.09
C GLU A 34 6.72 -8.72 -18.32
N ALA A 35 6.59 -9.48 -17.26
CA ALA A 35 6.06 -10.85 -17.29
C ALA A 35 4.56 -10.93 -17.57
N ARG A 36 3.77 -9.98 -17.06
CA ARG A 36 2.32 -9.91 -17.27
C ARG A 36 2.01 -9.26 -18.62
N THR A 37 0.78 -9.43 -19.07
CA THR A 37 0.26 -8.75 -20.26
C THR A 37 -0.11 -7.28 -19.99
N VAL A 38 -0.05 -6.84 -18.73
CA VAL A 38 -0.39 -5.49 -18.28
C VAL A 38 0.74 -4.94 -17.41
N VAL A 39 0.96 -3.63 -17.47
CA VAL A 39 1.92 -2.90 -16.63
C VAL A 39 1.33 -2.58 -15.25
N GLY A 40 2.20 -2.23 -14.28
CA GLY A 40 1.81 -1.68 -12.98
C GLY A 40 2.21 -2.53 -11.79
N GLY A 41 2.49 -3.81 -11.95
CA GLY A 41 2.80 -4.70 -10.83
C GLY A 41 1.65 -4.71 -9.81
N ASN A 42 1.91 -4.22 -8.58
CA ASN A 42 0.89 -4.10 -7.53
C ASN A 42 -0.05 -2.88 -7.70
N THR A 43 0.15 -2.03 -8.70
CA THR A 43 -0.76 -0.94 -9.07
C THR A 43 -1.57 -1.31 -10.32
N ALA A 44 -2.36 -2.39 -10.21
CA ALA A 44 -3.19 -2.91 -11.29
C ALA A 44 -4.68 -2.83 -10.93
N THR A 45 -5.50 -2.56 -11.95
CA THR A 45 -6.97 -2.56 -11.86
C THR A 45 -7.52 -3.54 -12.87
N GLU A 46 -8.36 -4.46 -12.41
CA GLU A 46 -8.81 -5.61 -13.20
C GLU A 46 -10.27 -5.96 -12.91
N GLU A 47 -10.96 -6.55 -13.88
CA GLU A 47 -12.28 -7.14 -13.68
C GLU A 47 -12.13 -8.50 -12.95
N LEU A 48 -12.02 -8.46 -11.61
CA LEU A 48 -11.74 -9.67 -10.83
C LEU A 48 -12.97 -10.51 -10.54
N THR A 49 -14.14 -9.89 -10.42
CA THR A 49 -15.39 -10.56 -10.02
C THR A 49 -16.31 -10.77 -11.20
N LEU A 50 -16.90 -9.72 -11.72
CA LEU A 50 -17.82 -9.74 -12.85
C LEU A 50 -17.40 -8.70 -13.90
N PRO A 51 -17.80 -8.87 -15.17
CA PRO A 51 -17.57 -7.84 -16.18
C PRO A 51 -18.12 -6.48 -15.76
N GLY A 52 -17.36 -5.40 -15.98
CA GLY A 52 -17.71 -4.04 -15.61
C GLY A 52 -17.39 -3.67 -14.15
N PHE A 53 -16.89 -4.59 -13.33
CA PHE A 53 -16.46 -4.32 -11.95
C PHE A 53 -14.94 -4.21 -11.86
N LEU A 54 -14.44 -2.98 -11.82
CA LEU A 54 -13.00 -2.66 -11.83
C LEU A 54 -12.41 -2.63 -10.41
N HIS A 55 -11.71 -3.68 -10.04
CA HIS A 55 -11.06 -3.83 -8.74
C HIS A 55 -9.58 -3.48 -8.80
N ASP A 56 -9.09 -2.78 -7.80
CA ASP A 56 -7.66 -2.66 -7.56
C ASP A 56 -7.14 -3.94 -6.90
N SER A 57 -6.37 -4.71 -7.63
CA SER A 57 -5.95 -6.05 -7.19
C SER A 57 -5.09 -6.02 -5.92
N CYS A 58 -4.25 -4.98 -5.74
CA CYS A 58 -3.43 -4.80 -4.55
C CYS A 58 -3.50 -3.35 -4.03
N SER A 59 -2.74 -2.42 -4.60
CA SER A 59 -2.75 -1.01 -4.18
C SER A 59 -4.08 -0.35 -4.52
N THR A 60 -4.63 0.46 -3.61
CA THR A 60 -5.86 1.23 -3.86
C THR A 60 -5.63 2.71 -3.55
N ALA A 61 -5.07 3.03 -2.37
CA ALA A 61 -4.80 4.41 -1.96
C ALA A 61 -3.37 4.82 -2.29
N HIS A 62 -3.20 5.94 -2.99
CA HIS A 62 -1.91 6.44 -3.49
C HIS A 62 -1.38 7.62 -2.66
N ASN A 63 -1.29 7.48 -1.33
CA ASN A 63 -0.88 8.57 -0.45
C ASN A 63 0.59 8.98 -0.60
N LEU A 64 1.51 8.01 -0.63
CA LEU A 64 2.95 8.33 -0.62
C LEU A 64 3.40 9.04 -1.89
N ILE A 65 2.83 8.71 -3.03
CA ILE A 65 3.16 9.34 -4.31
C ILE A 65 2.77 10.82 -4.35
N GLN A 66 1.78 11.27 -3.54
CA GLN A 66 1.38 12.67 -3.47
C GLN A 66 2.52 13.57 -2.94
N ALA A 67 3.42 13.01 -2.15
CA ALA A 67 4.62 13.72 -1.67
C ALA A 67 5.84 13.56 -2.59
N SER A 68 5.73 12.80 -3.69
CA SER A 68 6.80 12.60 -4.67
C SER A 68 6.79 13.73 -5.72
N PRO A 69 7.94 14.19 -6.19
CA PRO A 69 8.02 15.13 -7.30
C PRO A 69 7.56 14.53 -8.64
N ALA A 70 7.52 13.20 -8.76
CA ALA A 70 7.32 12.49 -10.02
C ALA A 70 6.02 12.88 -10.77
N ILE A 71 4.90 13.06 -10.04
CA ILE A 71 3.63 13.45 -10.69
C ILE A 71 3.80 14.77 -11.46
N ARG A 72 4.34 15.78 -10.78
CA ARG A 72 4.54 17.13 -11.34
C ARG A 72 5.65 17.16 -12.38
N GLU A 73 6.82 16.56 -12.06
CA GLU A 73 7.99 16.64 -12.93
C GLU A 73 7.79 15.85 -14.24
N LEU A 74 7.07 14.74 -14.21
CA LEU A 74 6.74 13.96 -15.40
C LEU A 74 5.46 14.45 -16.08
N GLY A 75 4.73 15.41 -15.50
CA GLY A 75 3.49 15.93 -16.07
C GLY A 75 2.38 14.87 -16.19
N LEU A 76 2.24 13.95 -15.24
CA LEU A 76 1.39 12.77 -15.37
C LEU A 76 -0.10 13.10 -15.54
N GLU A 77 -0.53 14.29 -15.13
CA GLU A 77 -1.90 14.79 -15.34
C GLU A 77 -2.19 14.99 -16.86
N ASP A 78 -1.20 15.44 -17.62
CA ASP A 78 -1.31 15.60 -19.08
C ASP A 78 -1.46 14.25 -19.79
N TYR A 79 -1.05 13.17 -19.12
CA TYR A 79 -1.18 11.78 -19.58
C TYR A 79 -2.41 11.06 -19.00
N GLY A 80 -3.34 11.83 -18.39
CA GLY A 80 -4.63 11.35 -17.93
C GLY A 80 -4.66 10.79 -16.51
N LEU A 81 -3.64 11.07 -15.68
CA LEU A 81 -3.68 10.74 -14.27
C LEU A 81 -4.50 11.81 -13.52
N GLU A 82 -5.63 11.41 -12.96
CA GLU A 82 -6.46 12.25 -12.10
C GLU A 82 -6.62 11.60 -10.75
N TYR A 83 -6.42 12.37 -9.66
CA TYR A 83 -6.64 11.89 -8.31
C TYR A 83 -7.92 12.46 -7.68
N LEU A 84 -8.66 11.57 -7.05
CA LEU A 84 -9.84 11.90 -6.25
C LEU A 84 -9.44 11.97 -4.77
N HIS A 85 -10.05 12.92 -4.05
CA HIS A 85 -9.77 13.18 -2.63
C HIS A 85 -11.07 13.09 -1.82
N PRO A 86 -11.53 11.87 -1.47
CA PRO A 86 -12.79 11.68 -0.74
C PRO A 86 -12.84 12.40 0.60
N ASP A 87 -14.04 12.82 0.98
CA ASP A 87 -14.37 13.33 2.31
C ASP A 87 -15.70 12.73 2.76
N PRO A 88 -15.74 11.94 3.84
CA PRO A 88 -14.67 11.73 4.84
C PRO A 88 -13.46 10.95 4.32
N VAL A 89 -12.32 11.15 5.02
CA VAL A 89 -11.06 10.48 4.72
C VAL A 89 -11.13 9.01 5.10
N VAL A 90 -11.54 8.73 6.35
CA VAL A 90 -11.76 7.37 6.89
C VAL A 90 -12.78 7.42 8.02
N HIS A 91 -13.57 6.35 8.13
CA HIS A 91 -14.56 6.17 9.18
C HIS A 91 -14.29 4.88 9.95
N ILE A 92 -14.22 4.95 11.27
CA ILE A 92 -14.00 3.79 12.14
C ILE A 92 -15.14 3.69 13.15
N PRO A 93 -16.07 2.73 12.98
CA PRO A 93 -17.03 2.38 14.00
C PRO A 93 -16.38 1.51 15.08
N PHE A 94 -16.84 1.65 16.32
CA PHE A 94 -16.38 0.87 17.47
C PHE A 94 -17.45 -0.10 17.99
N PRO A 95 -17.06 -1.16 18.72
CA PRO A 95 -18.00 -2.18 19.20
C PRO A 95 -19.07 -1.68 20.17
N ASP A 96 -18.84 -0.57 20.84
CA ASP A 96 -19.79 0.06 21.76
C ASP A 96 -20.85 0.95 21.08
N GLY A 97 -20.84 0.99 19.74
CA GLY A 97 -21.77 1.78 18.94
C GLY A 97 -21.34 3.23 18.73
N THR A 98 -20.16 3.61 19.21
CA THR A 98 -19.55 4.91 18.92
C THR A 98 -18.69 4.85 17.65
N TRP A 99 -18.16 5.98 17.20
CA TRP A 99 -17.32 6.06 16.01
C TRP A 99 -16.39 7.26 16.04
N LEU A 100 -15.32 7.19 15.25
CA LEU A 100 -14.45 8.32 14.96
C LEU A 100 -14.25 8.44 13.45
N THR A 101 -14.45 9.65 12.93
CA THR A 101 -14.29 9.95 11.51
C THR A 101 -13.19 10.97 11.32
N GLN A 102 -12.23 10.65 10.46
CA GLN A 102 -11.25 11.63 9.98
C GLN A 102 -11.85 12.36 8.78
N TRP A 103 -11.88 13.67 8.83
CA TRP A 103 -12.31 14.56 7.76
C TRP A 103 -11.10 15.24 7.12
N ARG A 104 -11.26 15.76 5.92
CA ARG A 104 -10.22 16.61 5.31
C ARG A 104 -9.99 17.89 6.12
N ASP A 105 -11.05 18.42 6.70
CA ASP A 105 -10.98 19.54 7.63
C ASP A 105 -10.40 19.08 8.97
N LEU A 106 -9.28 19.72 9.39
CA LEU A 106 -8.59 19.38 10.63
C LEU A 106 -9.41 19.71 11.87
N ASP A 107 -10.12 20.86 11.87
CA ASP A 107 -10.91 21.28 13.02
C ASP A 107 -12.07 20.30 13.23
N ARG A 108 -12.74 19.90 12.16
CA ARG A 108 -13.81 18.89 12.21
C ARG A 108 -13.29 17.53 12.69
N THR A 109 -12.08 17.13 12.29
CA THR A 109 -11.45 15.92 12.82
C THR A 109 -11.15 16.05 14.31
N CYS A 110 -10.63 17.19 14.76
CA CYS A 110 -10.41 17.45 16.18
C CYS A 110 -11.72 17.43 16.99
N GLU A 111 -12.84 17.90 16.43
CA GLU A 111 -14.17 17.78 17.06
C GLU A 111 -14.60 16.31 17.24
N GLU A 112 -14.28 15.44 16.30
CA GLU A 112 -14.51 13.98 16.45
C GLU A 112 -13.74 13.42 17.64
N PHE A 113 -12.43 13.74 17.77
CA PHE A 113 -11.62 13.35 18.91
C PHE A 113 -12.15 13.93 20.23
N ALA A 114 -12.61 15.19 20.24
CA ALA A 114 -13.13 15.86 21.42
C ALA A 114 -14.41 15.23 22.00
N LYS A 115 -15.12 14.40 21.23
CA LYS A 115 -16.24 13.58 21.73
C LYS A 115 -15.79 12.60 22.82
N PHE A 116 -14.54 12.16 22.75
CA PHE A 116 -13.93 11.20 23.69
C PHE A 116 -13.03 11.91 24.72
N SER A 117 -12.13 12.79 24.25
CA SER A 117 -11.24 13.58 25.10
C SER A 117 -10.82 14.87 24.42
N ARG A 118 -11.00 16.01 25.10
CA ARG A 118 -10.47 17.30 24.63
C ARG A 118 -8.95 17.29 24.56
N ARG A 119 -8.30 16.64 25.53
CA ARG A 119 -6.85 16.48 25.53
C ARG A 119 -6.36 15.73 24.28
N ASP A 120 -7.09 14.71 23.87
CA ASP A 120 -6.74 13.91 22.68
C ASP A 120 -6.99 14.68 21.38
N ALA A 121 -8.01 15.53 21.33
CA ALA A 121 -8.21 16.48 20.21
C ALA A 121 -7.01 17.43 20.06
N ASP A 122 -6.55 18.00 21.18
CA ASP A 122 -5.36 18.86 21.19
C ASP A 122 -4.09 18.06 20.81
N ALA A 123 -3.98 16.81 21.26
CA ALA A 123 -2.87 15.93 20.92
C ALA A 123 -2.85 15.59 19.41
N TYR A 124 -4.01 15.33 18.82
CA TYR A 124 -4.14 15.11 17.38
C TYR A 124 -3.68 16.32 16.58
N ARG A 125 -4.13 17.53 16.94
CA ARG A 125 -3.69 18.76 16.30
C ARG A 125 -2.19 18.95 16.38
N ARG A 126 -1.62 18.82 17.57
CA ARG A 126 -0.16 18.92 17.78
C ARG A 126 0.61 17.88 16.97
N LEU A 127 0.06 16.67 16.84
CA LEU A 127 0.68 15.60 16.02
C LEU A 127 0.79 16.03 14.56
N ILE A 128 -0.26 16.59 13.99
CA ILE A 128 -0.28 17.10 12.60
C ILE A 128 0.73 18.25 12.44
N GLU A 129 0.76 19.20 13.36
CA GLU A 129 1.69 20.35 13.36
C GLU A 129 3.16 19.91 13.52
N ASP A 130 3.44 19.00 14.47
CA ASP A 130 4.78 18.48 14.72
C ASP A 130 5.34 17.73 13.49
N TYR A 131 4.50 16.93 12.82
CA TYR A 131 4.94 16.24 11.61
C TYR A 131 5.09 17.19 10.43
N ASP A 132 4.22 18.19 10.30
CA ASP A 132 4.34 19.23 9.26
C ASP A 132 5.68 19.96 9.38
N ALA A 133 6.09 20.30 10.59
CA ALA A 133 7.39 20.92 10.83
C ALA A 133 8.59 19.98 10.50
N ALA A 134 8.41 18.67 10.66
CA ALA A 134 9.46 17.67 10.45
C ALA A 134 9.46 17.04 9.03
N LYS A 135 8.40 17.22 8.24
CA LYS A 135 8.19 16.53 6.94
C LYS A 135 9.35 16.72 5.95
N GLY A 136 10.04 17.86 6.01
CA GLY A 136 11.20 18.16 5.14
C GLY A 136 12.35 17.17 5.36
N ALA A 137 12.66 16.81 6.61
CA ALA A 137 13.71 15.84 6.92
C ALA A 137 13.32 14.41 6.47
N PHE A 138 12.06 14.00 6.71
CA PHE A 138 11.57 12.72 6.22
C PHE A 138 11.52 12.66 4.69
N GLY A 139 11.08 13.74 4.04
CA GLY A 139 11.06 13.84 2.59
C GLY A 139 12.46 13.80 1.98
N ALA A 140 13.42 14.54 2.55
CA ALA A 140 14.81 14.52 2.09
C ALA A 140 15.41 13.10 2.17
N TYR A 141 15.22 12.40 3.29
CA TYR A 141 15.72 11.03 3.45
C TYR A 141 15.07 10.05 2.45
N ARG A 142 13.75 10.14 2.26
CA ARG A 142 13.02 9.22 1.39
C ARG A 142 13.26 9.46 -0.11
N ASN A 143 13.42 10.71 -0.52
CA ASN A 143 13.49 11.11 -1.94
C ASN A 143 14.92 11.20 -2.48
N ASN A 144 15.93 10.86 -1.70
CA ASN A 144 17.33 10.81 -2.12
C ASN A 144 17.87 9.38 -2.08
N PRO A 145 18.91 9.07 -2.86
CA PRO A 145 19.61 7.80 -2.74
C PRO A 145 20.11 7.55 -1.31
N VAL A 146 20.16 6.28 -0.94
CA VAL A 146 20.63 5.86 0.40
C VAL A 146 22.04 6.42 0.66
N GLY A 147 22.21 7.09 1.81
CA GLY A 147 23.47 7.69 2.21
C GLY A 147 23.74 9.11 1.67
N VAL A 148 22.85 9.68 0.85
CA VAL A 148 22.98 11.06 0.34
C VAL A 148 22.39 12.08 1.32
N ALA A 149 21.18 11.84 1.79
CA ALA A 149 20.57 12.70 2.81
C ALA A 149 20.79 12.12 4.22
N PRO A 150 20.92 12.98 5.25
CA PRO A 150 21.01 12.52 6.63
C PRO A 150 19.75 11.76 7.02
N ARG A 151 19.90 10.81 7.92
CA ARG A 151 18.73 10.11 8.49
C ARG A 151 17.87 11.08 9.30
N PRO A 152 16.55 10.86 9.39
CA PRO A 152 15.67 11.73 10.17
C PRO A 152 16.14 11.94 11.61
N GLU A 153 16.67 10.92 12.27
CA GLU A 153 17.22 11.00 13.62
C GLU A 153 18.49 11.87 13.74
N GLU A 154 19.18 12.10 12.65
CA GLU A 154 20.36 13.00 12.58
C GLU A 154 19.94 14.44 12.28
N ALA A 155 18.91 14.61 11.44
CA ALA A 155 18.42 15.90 10.97
C ALA A 155 17.44 16.60 11.93
N LEU A 156 16.79 15.83 12.81
CA LEU A 156 15.74 16.30 13.72
C LEU A 156 16.24 16.42 15.16
N ASP A 157 15.47 17.11 15.99
CA ASP A 157 15.78 17.34 17.41
C ASP A 157 15.72 16.07 18.29
N GLY A 158 16.07 16.24 19.58
CA GLY A 158 16.07 15.12 20.54
C GLY A 158 14.70 14.51 20.78
N ARG A 159 13.60 15.28 20.64
CA ARG A 159 12.23 14.79 20.77
C ARG A 159 11.88 13.83 19.65
N TRP A 160 12.22 14.18 18.41
CA TRP A 160 12.03 13.30 17.27
C TRP A 160 12.93 12.07 17.31
N ARG A 161 14.20 12.22 17.74
CA ARG A 161 15.08 11.06 17.96
C ARG A 161 14.47 10.08 18.95
N ARG A 162 13.88 10.58 20.04
CA ARG A 162 13.19 9.73 21.02
C ARG A 162 11.97 9.05 20.39
N ARG A 163 11.11 9.78 19.66
CA ARG A 163 9.92 9.25 18.99
C ARG A 163 10.27 8.18 17.95
N LEU A 164 11.33 8.38 17.18
CA LEU A 164 11.80 7.41 16.19
C LEU A 164 12.28 6.10 16.83
N ALA A 165 12.88 6.15 18.02
CA ALA A 165 13.32 4.98 18.77
C ALA A 165 12.17 4.23 19.48
N MET A 166 11.03 4.89 19.73
CA MET A 166 9.86 4.30 20.39
C MET A 166 9.10 3.38 19.42
N SER A 167 8.22 2.55 19.98
CA SER A 167 7.17 1.90 19.20
C SER A 167 6.02 2.89 18.89
N ALA A 168 5.23 2.61 17.86
CA ALA A 168 4.01 3.38 17.60
C ALA A 168 3.06 3.34 18.80
N TRP A 169 2.96 2.20 19.48
CA TRP A 169 2.19 2.07 20.70
C TRP A 169 2.71 2.97 21.83
N ASP A 170 4.03 3.04 22.04
CA ASP A 170 4.60 3.92 23.07
C ASP A 170 4.28 5.39 22.80
N VAL A 171 4.31 5.81 21.54
CA VAL A 171 3.90 7.16 21.15
C VAL A 171 2.40 7.36 21.43
N VAL A 172 1.55 6.46 20.93
CA VAL A 172 0.10 6.59 21.04
C VAL A 172 -0.35 6.59 22.52
N ARG A 173 0.13 5.67 23.35
CA ARG A 173 -0.25 5.62 24.78
C ARG A 173 0.28 6.80 25.61
N THR A 174 1.31 7.48 25.11
CA THR A 174 1.88 8.67 25.78
C THR A 174 1.10 9.94 25.42
N GLU A 175 0.73 10.08 24.15
CA GLU A 175 0.08 11.30 23.65
C GLU A 175 -1.46 11.29 23.83
N PHE A 176 -2.10 10.11 23.79
CA PHE A 176 -3.55 9.93 23.88
C PHE A 176 -3.96 9.17 25.13
N GLU A 177 -5.12 9.49 25.70
CA GLU A 177 -5.62 8.89 26.96
C GLU A 177 -6.85 8.00 26.77
N ASP A 178 -7.75 8.35 25.83
CA ASP A 178 -8.97 7.59 25.59
C ASP A 178 -8.72 6.37 24.68
N TRP A 179 -9.43 5.27 24.92
CA TRP A 179 -9.19 4.03 24.19
C TRP A 179 -9.65 4.08 22.72
N HIS A 180 -10.70 4.86 22.38
CA HIS A 180 -11.16 4.99 20.99
C HIS A 180 -10.14 5.77 20.15
N THR A 181 -9.62 6.86 20.69
CA THR A 181 -8.59 7.67 20.04
C THR A 181 -7.29 6.87 19.89
N ARG A 182 -6.91 6.10 20.92
CA ARG A 182 -5.78 5.15 20.83
C ARG A 182 -5.99 4.08 19.78
N ALA A 183 -7.19 3.47 19.73
CA ALA A 183 -7.51 2.46 18.73
C ALA A 183 -7.47 3.04 17.31
N PHE A 184 -8.01 4.25 17.10
CA PHE A 184 -7.92 4.94 15.82
C PHE A 184 -6.46 5.18 15.40
N MET A 185 -5.62 5.72 16.30
CA MET A 185 -4.23 6.03 16.00
C MET A 185 -3.37 4.77 15.76
N LEU A 186 -3.64 3.70 16.50
CA LEU A 186 -3.01 2.40 16.25
C LEU A 186 -3.45 1.79 14.93
N TRP A 187 -4.75 1.85 14.62
CA TRP A 187 -5.27 1.39 13.34
C TRP A 187 -4.57 2.13 12.19
N MET A 188 -4.43 3.45 12.26
CA MET A 188 -3.67 4.23 11.28
C MET A 188 -2.20 3.76 11.17
N SER A 189 -1.57 3.43 12.28
CA SER A 189 -0.18 2.95 12.31
C SER A 189 -0.03 1.59 11.63
N VAL A 190 -0.92 0.63 11.95
CA VAL A 190 -0.84 -0.74 11.39
C VAL A 190 -1.23 -0.82 9.90
N MET A 191 -1.88 0.22 9.35
CA MET A 191 -2.11 0.34 7.89
C MET A 191 -0.80 0.41 7.08
N THR A 192 0.34 0.62 7.74
CA THR A 192 1.68 0.49 7.15
C THR A 192 2.17 -0.96 7.06
N VAL A 193 1.35 -1.92 7.50
CA VAL A 193 1.68 -3.37 7.58
C VAL A 193 2.87 -3.65 8.51
N GLN A 194 3.10 -2.77 9.49
CA GLN A 194 4.12 -2.93 10.52
C GLN A 194 3.48 -3.14 11.88
N PRO A 195 4.01 -4.04 12.72
CA PRO A 195 3.56 -4.20 14.10
C PRO A 195 3.74 -2.91 14.90
N ALA A 196 2.68 -2.46 15.58
CA ALA A 196 2.68 -1.19 16.29
C ALA A 196 3.47 -1.19 17.61
N ASP A 197 3.79 -2.37 18.13
CA ASP A 197 4.52 -2.58 19.39
C ASP A 197 6.06 -2.65 19.24
N ARG A 198 6.57 -2.67 18.01
CA ARG A 198 8.01 -2.77 17.75
C ARG A 198 8.73 -1.44 17.96
N PRO A 199 9.88 -1.42 18.66
CA PRO A 199 10.79 -0.26 18.67
C PRO A 199 11.18 0.16 17.25
N GLY A 200 11.32 1.47 17.04
CA GLY A 200 11.64 2.03 15.71
C GLY A 200 10.41 2.31 14.84
N THR A 201 9.20 1.98 15.28
CA THR A 201 7.96 2.25 14.53
C THR A 201 7.24 3.53 14.95
N GLY A 202 7.78 4.31 15.88
CA GLY A 202 7.11 5.47 16.46
C GLY A 202 6.72 6.56 15.46
N ALA A 203 7.49 6.74 14.37
CA ALA A 203 7.11 7.65 13.30
C ALA A 203 5.84 7.24 12.55
N LEU A 204 5.44 5.96 12.58
CA LEU A 204 4.25 5.47 11.88
C LEU A 204 2.95 6.01 12.50
N ALA A 205 2.94 6.34 13.80
CA ALA A 205 1.82 7.02 14.44
C ALA A 205 1.54 8.40 13.82
N TYR A 206 2.54 9.01 13.20
CA TYR A 206 2.46 10.35 12.60
C TYR A 206 2.27 10.31 11.09
N SER A 207 3.12 9.58 10.39
CA SER A 207 3.33 9.73 8.96
C SER A 207 2.09 9.45 8.11
N LEU A 208 1.39 8.34 8.37
CA LEU A 208 0.21 7.98 7.60
C LEU A 208 -1.01 8.83 8.00
N THR A 209 -1.16 9.11 9.30
CA THR A 209 -2.21 10.00 9.81
C THR A 209 -2.08 11.40 9.21
N TYR A 210 -0.86 11.96 9.21
CA TYR A 210 -0.56 13.23 8.56
C TYR A 210 -0.84 13.18 7.05
N GLY A 211 -0.31 12.17 6.35
CA GLY A 211 -0.49 12.03 4.91
C GLY A 211 -1.95 11.99 4.50
N ARG A 212 -2.79 11.29 5.25
CA ARG A 212 -4.24 11.24 5.01
C ARG A 212 -4.95 12.53 5.38
N GLN A 213 -4.54 13.21 6.44
CA GLN A 213 -5.08 14.53 6.78
C GLN A 213 -4.82 15.56 5.67
N GLN A 214 -3.64 15.49 5.01
CA GLN A 214 -3.26 16.41 3.93
C GLN A 214 -3.86 16.03 2.57
N HIS A 215 -3.90 14.72 2.24
CA HIS A 215 -4.20 14.26 0.89
C HIS A 215 -5.49 13.42 0.80
N SER A 216 -6.20 13.22 1.92
CA SER A 216 -7.37 12.33 1.99
C SER A 216 -7.00 10.85 1.74
N TRP A 217 -8.01 10.03 1.50
CA TRP A 217 -7.86 8.66 0.98
C TRP A 217 -7.72 8.70 -0.53
N THR A 218 -6.61 9.23 -1.01
CA THR A 218 -6.39 9.54 -2.43
C THR A 218 -6.54 8.33 -3.33
N LEU A 219 -7.43 8.40 -4.31
CA LEU A 219 -7.71 7.35 -5.30
C LEU A 219 -7.45 7.86 -6.71
N PRO A 220 -6.77 7.12 -7.60
CA PRO A 220 -6.78 7.47 -9.01
C PRO A 220 -8.16 7.17 -9.63
N ARG A 221 -8.68 8.09 -10.45
CA ARG A 221 -9.89 7.88 -11.25
C ARG A 221 -9.67 6.71 -12.22
N GLY A 222 -10.63 5.82 -12.33
CA GLY A 222 -10.52 4.59 -13.13
C GLY A 222 -9.71 3.47 -12.47
N GLY A 223 -9.05 3.75 -11.34
CA GLY A 223 -8.32 2.76 -10.55
C GLY A 223 -6.82 2.94 -10.53
N SER A 224 -6.16 2.12 -9.72
CA SER A 224 -4.71 2.17 -9.49
C SER A 224 -3.88 2.08 -10.78
N ALA A 225 -4.40 1.40 -11.80
CA ALA A 225 -3.76 1.28 -13.11
C ALA A 225 -3.56 2.62 -13.84
N ALA A 226 -4.29 3.69 -13.49
CA ALA A 226 -4.13 4.99 -14.11
C ALA A 226 -2.70 5.55 -13.96
N LEU A 227 -2.06 5.33 -12.80
CA LEU A 227 -0.68 5.76 -12.58
C LEU A 227 0.33 5.05 -13.52
N PRO A 228 0.43 3.70 -13.55
CA PRO A 228 1.36 3.03 -14.45
C PRO A 228 1.04 3.26 -15.93
N LEU A 229 -0.21 3.44 -16.32
CA LEU A 229 -0.60 3.76 -17.69
C LEU A 229 -0.15 5.17 -18.11
N ALA A 230 -0.26 6.17 -17.21
CA ALA A 230 0.29 7.50 -17.47
C ALA A 230 1.82 7.46 -17.63
N LEU A 231 2.52 6.72 -16.75
CA LEU A 231 3.97 6.53 -16.85
C LEU A 231 4.37 5.83 -18.15
N ALA A 232 3.62 4.80 -18.58
CA ALA A 232 3.89 4.10 -19.82
C ALA A 232 3.79 5.06 -21.04
N ARG A 233 2.78 5.93 -21.07
CA ARG A 233 2.64 6.95 -22.11
C ARG A 233 3.83 7.93 -22.16
N VAL A 234 4.32 8.37 -21.00
CA VAL A 234 5.54 9.18 -20.91
C VAL A 234 6.74 8.45 -21.52
N ILE A 235 6.92 7.16 -21.18
CA ILE A 235 8.03 6.34 -21.70
C ILE A 235 7.96 6.24 -23.21
N GLU A 236 6.80 5.88 -23.76
CA GLU A 236 6.56 5.69 -25.20
C GLU A 236 6.73 7.00 -25.97
N GLU A 237 6.20 8.11 -25.48
CA GLU A 237 6.35 9.44 -26.11
C GLU A 237 7.83 9.87 -26.23
N HIS A 238 8.66 9.45 -25.27
CA HIS A 238 10.10 9.75 -25.29
C HIS A 238 10.95 8.63 -25.91
N GLY A 239 10.34 7.74 -26.71
CA GLY A 239 11.04 6.73 -27.50
C GLY A 239 11.46 5.48 -26.73
N GLY A 240 11.03 5.31 -25.47
CA GLY A 240 11.20 4.06 -24.73
C GLY A 240 10.23 2.97 -25.20
N THR A 241 10.56 1.73 -24.97
CA THR A 241 9.76 0.55 -25.36
C THR A 241 9.38 -0.27 -24.14
N ILE A 242 8.14 -0.75 -24.10
CA ILE A 242 7.65 -1.66 -23.06
C ILE A 242 7.19 -2.97 -23.73
N VAL A 243 7.81 -4.07 -23.36
CA VAL A 243 7.46 -5.41 -23.83
C VAL A 243 6.78 -6.18 -22.71
N THR A 244 5.54 -6.58 -22.92
CA THR A 244 4.73 -7.34 -21.96
C THR A 244 4.63 -8.82 -22.35
N GLY A 245 4.21 -9.68 -21.42
CA GLY A 245 4.12 -11.13 -21.63
C GLY A 245 5.48 -11.83 -21.74
N LYS A 246 6.55 -11.19 -21.23
CA LYS A 246 7.92 -11.71 -21.26
C LYS A 246 8.50 -11.78 -19.85
N ARG A 247 8.55 -12.97 -19.29
CA ARG A 247 9.08 -13.20 -17.94
C ARG A 247 10.62 -13.23 -17.95
N VAL A 248 11.26 -12.27 -17.30
CA VAL A 248 12.69 -12.32 -17.02
C VAL A 248 12.99 -13.50 -16.08
N ALA A 249 13.82 -14.42 -16.53
CA ALA A 249 14.22 -15.63 -15.80
C ALA A 249 15.70 -15.64 -15.40
N GLY A 250 16.54 -14.82 -16.05
CA GLY A 250 17.96 -14.79 -15.77
C GLY A 250 18.61 -13.45 -16.11
N LEU A 251 19.79 -13.24 -15.53
CA LEU A 251 20.68 -12.11 -15.85
C LEU A 251 21.76 -12.55 -16.82
N VAL A 252 22.03 -11.74 -17.83
CA VAL A 252 23.16 -11.97 -18.75
C VAL A 252 24.41 -11.34 -18.16
N LEU A 253 25.40 -12.15 -17.82
CA LEU A 253 26.64 -11.71 -17.18
C LEU A 253 27.81 -11.85 -18.16
N GLU A 254 28.65 -10.82 -18.27
CA GLU A 254 29.90 -10.82 -19.03
C GLU A 254 30.98 -10.13 -18.19
N GLU A 255 32.11 -10.79 -18.00
CA GLU A 255 33.25 -10.30 -17.24
C GLU A 255 32.87 -9.71 -15.87
N GLY A 256 31.96 -10.37 -15.15
CA GLY A 256 31.48 -9.96 -13.83
C GLY A 256 30.49 -8.78 -13.83
N ARG A 257 29.99 -8.37 -15.00
CA ARG A 257 28.99 -7.28 -15.14
C ARG A 257 27.69 -7.83 -15.68
N CYS A 258 26.58 -7.31 -15.17
CA CYS A 258 25.26 -7.55 -15.75
C CYS A 258 25.09 -6.68 -17.01
N VAL A 259 24.99 -7.31 -18.18
CA VAL A 259 24.88 -6.66 -19.50
C VAL A 259 23.53 -6.90 -20.17
N GLY A 260 22.58 -7.53 -19.48
CA GLY A 260 21.25 -7.76 -20.04
C GLY A 260 20.42 -8.72 -19.19
N VAL A 261 19.27 -9.07 -19.74
CA VAL A 261 18.36 -10.07 -19.16
C VAL A 261 17.98 -11.12 -20.19
N GLU A 262 17.63 -12.32 -19.70
CA GLU A 262 17.12 -13.42 -20.50
C GLU A 262 15.72 -13.80 -19.98
N THR A 263 14.79 -14.04 -20.90
CA THR A 263 13.44 -14.49 -20.55
C THR A 263 13.36 -16.02 -20.50
N ASP A 264 12.32 -16.56 -19.90
CA ASP A 264 12.03 -18.00 -19.87
C ASP A 264 11.80 -18.61 -21.27
N GLU A 265 11.47 -17.78 -22.27
CA GLU A 265 11.36 -18.17 -23.68
C GLU A 265 12.72 -18.12 -24.42
N GLY A 266 13.79 -17.66 -23.76
CA GLY A 266 15.13 -17.56 -24.34
C GLY A 266 15.42 -16.27 -25.11
N ASP A 267 14.53 -15.28 -25.08
CA ASP A 267 14.82 -13.97 -25.64
C ASP A 267 15.86 -13.25 -24.77
N ARG A 268 16.82 -12.57 -25.45
CA ARG A 268 17.88 -11.80 -24.77
C ARG A 268 17.80 -10.34 -25.13
N TYR A 269 17.76 -9.49 -24.10
CA TYR A 269 17.80 -8.05 -24.20
C TYR A 269 19.08 -7.52 -23.57
N ARG A 270 19.85 -6.74 -24.32
CA ARG A 270 21.18 -6.26 -23.91
C ARG A 270 21.16 -4.77 -23.59
N ALA A 271 21.93 -4.39 -22.57
CA ALA A 271 22.09 -3.02 -22.13
C ALA A 271 23.54 -2.54 -22.32
N ARG A 272 23.71 -1.41 -22.99
CA ARG A 272 25.04 -0.76 -23.14
C ARG A 272 25.53 -0.16 -21.82
N ARG A 273 24.62 0.37 -20.98
CA ARG A 273 24.96 1.10 -19.77
C ARG A 273 24.64 0.30 -18.49
N GLY A 274 23.50 -0.35 -18.42
CA GLY A 274 23.14 -1.14 -17.25
C GLY A 274 21.76 -1.72 -17.26
N VAL A 275 21.52 -2.60 -16.31
CA VAL A 275 20.23 -3.25 -16.06
C VAL A 275 19.67 -2.73 -14.73
N VAL A 276 18.41 -2.33 -14.72
CA VAL A 276 17.67 -1.96 -13.50
C VAL A 276 16.64 -3.06 -13.21
N SER A 277 16.52 -3.46 -11.96
CA SER A 277 15.51 -4.42 -11.53
C SER A 277 14.76 -3.93 -10.31
N THR A 278 13.44 -4.09 -10.32
CA THR A 278 12.58 -3.96 -9.13
C THR A 278 11.91 -5.29 -8.78
N ILE A 279 12.42 -6.39 -9.31
CA ILE A 279 12.04 -7.75 -8.93
C ILE A 279 12.44 -7.96 -7.47
N HIS A 280 11.58 -8.64 -6.70
CA HIS A 280 11.86 -8.90 -5.30
C HIS A 280 13.23 -9.56 -5.10
N PRO A 281 14.07 -9.09 -4.15
CA PRO A 281 15.46 -9.56 -4.00
C PRO A 281 15.63 -11.07 -3.87
N LYS A 282 14.68 -11.78 -3.26
CA LYS A 282 14.72 -13.26 -3.21
C LYS A 282 14.69 -13.89 -4.60
N HIS A 283 13.79 -13.44 -5.47
CA HIS A 283 13.72 -13.94 -6.85
C HIS A 283 14.89 -13.45 -7.71
N LEU A 284 15.32 -12.21 -7.49
CA LEU A 284 16.49 -11.66 -8.19
C LEU A 284 17.76 -12.46 -7.88
N ALA A 285 17.94 -12.90 -6.63
CA ALA A 285 19.09 -13.71 -6.22
C ALA A 285 19.19 -15.05 -6.95
N GLU A 286 18.07 -15.59 -7.41
CA GLU A 286 17.99 -16.85 -8.16
C GLU A 286 18.34 -16.68 -9.66
N MET A 287 18.39 -15.44 -10.17
CA MET A 287 18.58 -15.14 -11.59
C MET A 287 20.06 -15.08 -12.02
N ALA A 288 20.99 -15.26 -11.09
CA ALA A 288 22.43 -15.31 -11.36
C ALA A 288 23.13 -16.23 -10.35
N PRO A 289 24.33 -16.75 -10.68
CA PRO A 289 25.12 -17.56 -9.75
C PRO A 289 25.41 -16.83 -8.44
N ALA A 290 25.46 -17.58 -7.32
CA ALA A 290 25.61 -17.02 -5.97
C ALA A 290 26.87 -16.14 -5.81
N GLU A 291 27.96 -16.48 -6.51
CA GLU A 291 29.21 -15.71 -6.53
C GLU A 291 29.12 -14.36 -7.24
N SER A 292 28.04 -14.12 -7.98
CA SER A 292 27.77 -12.83 -8.64
C SER A 292 27.24 -11.78 -7.68
N TRP A 293 26.83 -12.19 -6.49
CA TRP A 293 26.25 -11.33 -5.47
C TRP A 293 27.22 -11.05 -4.34
N THR A 294 27.20 -9.82 -3.80
CA THR A 294 27.98 -9.49 -2.61
C THR A 294 27.51 -10.31 -1.40
N GLU A 295 28.40 -10.50 -0.44
CA GLU A 295 28.06 -11.17 0.82
C GLU A 295 26.91 -10.46 1.56
N ASP A 296 26.95 -9.12 1.62
CA ASP A 296 25.89 -8.31 2.26
C ASP A 296 24.53 -8.51 1.59
N PHE A 297 24.49 -8.56 0.24
CA PHE A 297 23.23 -8.81 -0.47
C PHE A 297 22.67 -10.19 -0.15
N ARG A 298 23.51 -11.24 -0.19
CA ARG A 298 23.11 -12.61 0.15
C ARG A 298 22.61 -12.70 1.60
N TYR A 299 23.35 -12.13 2.54
CA TYR A 299 22.93 -12.06 3.95
C TYR A 299 21.59 -11.36 4.12
N GLY A 300 21.36 -10.22 3.42
CA GLY A 300 20.09 -9.52 3.42
C GLY A 300 18.93 -10.38 2.89
N VAL A 301 19.15 -11.15 1.82
CA VAL A 301 18.14 -12.06 1.26
C VAL A 301 17.84 -13.22 2.22
N GLU A 302 18.86 -13.84 2.81
CA GLU A 302 18.71 -14.96 3.74
C GLU A 302 18.02 -14.59 5.04
N THR A 303 18.30 -13.39 5.54
CA THR A 303 17.76 -12.92 6.83
C THR A 303 16.43 -12.18 6.70
N TRP A 304 15.98 -11.85 5.49
CA TRP A 304 14.70 -11.20 5.27
C TRP A 304 13.53 -12.11 5.68
N ARG A 305 12.58 -11.53 6.41
CA ARG A 305 11.35 -12.22 6.83
C ARG A 305 10.14 -11.42 6.41
N ALA A 306 9.14 -12.09 5.87
CA ALA A 306 7.81 -11.52 5.69
C ALA A 306 7.16 -11.29 7.06
N GLY A 307 6.48 -10.17 7.20
CA GLY A 307 5.70 -9.85 8.40
C GLY A 307 4.20 -10.07 8.18
N LEU A 308 3.41 -9.08 8.60
CA LEU A 308 1.98 -9.03 8.30
C LEU A 308 1.76 -8.98 6.78
N ALA A 309 0.80 -9.76 6.31
CA ALA A 309 0.32 -9.74 4.94
C ALA A 309 -1.08 -9.14 4.87
N LEU A 310 -1.36 -8.43 3.78
CA LEU A 310 -2.71 -7.97 3.46
C LEU A 310 -3.46 -9.11 2.77
N PHE A 311 -4.62 -9.45 3.31
CA PHE A 311 -5.47 -10.52 2.80
C PHE A 311 -6.78 -9.92 2.23
N PRO A 312 -6.84 -9.63 0.92
CA PRO A 312 -7.97 -8.98 0.31
C PRO A 312 -9.05 -9.97 -0.16
N THR A 313 -10.30 -9.61 0.13
CA THR A 313 -11.50 -10.17 -0.48
C THR A 313 -12.15 -9.10 -1.35
N HIS A 314 -12.33 -9.39 -2.63
CA HIS A 314 -12.97 -8.50 -3.60
C HIS A 314 -14.42 -8.90 -3.78
N LEU A 315 -15.34 -7.93 -3.70
CA LEU A 315 -16.77 -8.14 -3.84
C LEU A 315 -17.36 -7.20 -4.90
N ALA A 316 -18.19 -7.74 -5.78
CA ALA A 316 -19.18 -7.00 -6.54
C ALA A 316 -20.47 -6.95 -5.73
N THR A 317 -21.05 -5.76 -5.49
CA THR A 317 -22.22 -5.61 -4.61
C THR A 317 -23.28 -4.69 -5.21
N THR A 318 -24.54 -4.86 -4.80
CA THR A 318 -25.67 -3.97 -5.15
C THR A 318 -25.76 -2.74 -4.26
N ALA A 319 -24.98 -2.70 -3.17
CA ALA A 319 -24.96 -1.59 -2.21
C ALA A 319 -23.57 -1.36 -1.65
N ALA A 320 -23.20 -0.10 -1.40
CA ALA A 320 -22.02 0.23 -0.62
C ALA A 320 -22.21 -0.16 0.86
N PRO A 321 -21.12 -0.48 1.60
CA PRO A 321 -21.21 -0.68 3.05
C PRO A 321 -21.73 0.57 3.72
N SER A 322 -22.76 0.41 4.56
CA SER A 322 -23.44 1.49 5.25
C SER A 322 -23.33 1.31 6.75
N PHE A 323 -22.78 2.30 7.43
CA PHE A 323 -22.58 2.29 8.87
C PHE A 323 -23.66 3.11 9.55
N PRO A 324 -24.57 2.50 10.34
CA PRO A 324 -25.69 3.15 10.99
C PRO A 324 -25.27 3.83 12.30
N VAL A 325 -24.37 4.82 12.23
CA VAL A 325 -23.79 5.52 13.37
C VAL A 325 -24.08 7.01 13.27
N GLY A 326 -24.94 7.55 14.16
CA GLY A 326 -25.31 8.97 14.18
C GLY A 326 -25.98 9.51 12.91
N GLY A 327 -26.50 8.63 12.09
CA GLY A 327 -26.94 8.78 10.70
C GLY A 327 -26.31 7.70 9.84
N THR A 328 -26.76 7.53 8.61
CA THR A 328 -26.17 6.54 7.70
C THR A 328 -25.02 7.18 6.94
N ILE A 329 -23.81 6.59 7.03
CA ILE A 329 -22.65 7.02 6.26
C ILE A 329 -22.12 5.85 5.41
N ALA A 330 -21.78 6.14 4.16
CA ALA A 330 -21.13 5.22 3.23
C ALA A 330 -19.79 5.85 2.79
N PRO A 331 -18.72 5.69 3.56
CA PRO A 331 -17.42 6.25 3.25
C PRO A 331 -16.71 5.43 2.16
N VAL A 332 -15.77 6.06 1.45
CA VAL A 332 -14.87 5.34 0.54
C VAL A 332 -13.98 4.38 1.32
N ALA A 333 -13.45 4.83 2.44
CA ALA A 333 -12.60 4.02 3.31
C ALA A 333 -13.16 3.96 4.72
N SER A 334 -13.19 2.76 5.27
CA SER A 334 -13.53 2.51 6.68
C SER A 334 -12.59 1.48 7.28
N GLY A 335 -12.50 1.48 8.59
CA GLY A 335 -11.73 0.52 9.35
C GLY A 335 -12.62 -0.21 10.35
N VAL A 336 -12.21 -1.40 10.76
CA VAL A 336 -12.74 -2.06 11.94
C VAL A 336 -11.58 -2.25 12.92
N ALA A 337 -11.67 -1.59 14.07
CA ALA A 337 -10.68 -1.64 15.14
C ALA A 337 -11.36 -2.16 16.43
N PRO A 338 -11.42 -3.49 16.65
CA PRO A 338 -12.22 -4.06 17.73
C PRO A 338 -11.76 -3.62 19.13
N SER A 339 -10.44 -3.52 19.33
CA SER A 339 -9.83 -3.06 20.58
C SER A 339 -8.36 -2.70 20.39
N VAL A 340 -7.80 -1.95 21.34
CA VAL A 340 -6.34 -1.67 21.41
C VAL A 340 -5.54 -2.98 21.52
N ASP A 341 -6.00 -3.90 22.35
CA ASP A 341 -5.36 -5.22 22.54
C ASP A 341 -5.29 -6.03 21.25
N ARG A 342 -6.36 -6.02 20.46
CA ARG A 342 -6.38 -6.75 19.18
C ARG A 342 -5.39 -6.16 18.17
N LEU A 343 -5.33 -4.84 18.09
CA LEU A 343 -4.34 -4.14 17.24
C LEU A 343 -2.90 -4.46 17.64
N LEU A 344 -2.61 -4.54 18.93
CA LEU A 344 -1.27 -4.87 19.42
C LEU A 344 -0.89 -6.34 19.21
N ARG A 345 -1.85 -7.26 19.27
CA ARG A 345 -1.59 -8.70 19.04
C ARG A 345 -1.34 -9.05 17.57
N MET A 346 -1.69 -8.21 16.61
CA MET A 346 -1.51 -8.51 15.18
C MET A 346 -0.07 -8.90 14.82
N GLY A 347 0.92 -8.18 15.34
CA GLY A 347 2.34 -8.48 15.12
C GLY A 347 2.77 -9.82 15.72
N PRO A 348 2.62 -10.01 17.03
CA PRO A 348 2.94 -11.27 17.71
C PRO A 348 2.18 -12.49 17.14
N ASP A 349 0.92 -12.34 16.74
CA ASP A 349 0.14 -13.42 16.12
C ASP A 349 0.70 -13.79 14.74
N ALA A 350 1.05 -12.77 13.93
CA ALA A 350 1.65 -13.00 12.61
C ALA A 350 3.01 -13.70 12.70
N GLU A 351 3.86 -13.34 13.68
CA GLU A 351 5.15 -14.01 13.90
C GLU A 351 5.01 -15.47 14.29
N ARG A 352 3.91 -15.82 14.94
CA ARG A 352 3.60 -17.21 15.35
C ARG A 352 2.79 -17.97 14.28
N GLY A 353 2.45 -17.32 13.16
CA GLY A 353 1.62 -17.93 12.12
C GLY A 353 0.18 -18.20 12.54
N ILE A 354 -0.34 -17.41 13.50
CA ILE A 354 -1.70 -17.55 14.03
C ILE A 354 -2.67 -16.75 13.17
N LEU A 355 -3.67 -17.42 12.59
CA LEU A 355 -4.77 -16.77 11.89
C LEU A 355 -5.56 -15.85 12.83
N ALA A 356 -5.92 -14.67 12.35
CA ALA A 356 -6.90 -13.83 13.03
C ALA A 356 -8.25 -14.55 13.05
N ASP A 357 -8.79 -14.80 14.24
CA ASP A 357 -10.03 -15.53 14.46
C ASP A 357 -11.27 -14.63 14.63
N ASP A 358 -11.80 -14.48 15.83
CA ASP A 358 -13.16 -13.94 16.04
C ASP A 358 -13.34 -12.43 15.80
N ASP A 359 -12.28 -11.62 15.97
CA ASP A 359 -12.35 -10.16 15.86
C ASP A 359 -11.24 -9.59 14.96
N PRO A 360 -11.23 -9.91 13.65
CA PRO A 360 -10.20 -9.39 12.75
C PRO A 360 -10.25 -7.86 12.65
N VAL A 361 -9.06 -7.25 12.63
CA VAL A 361 -8.88 -5.84 12.24
C VAL A 361 -9.05 -5.76 10.72
N LEU A 362 -9.86 -4.82 10.25
CA LEU A 362 -10.15 -4.68 8.84
C LEU A 362 -9.83 -3.28 8.31
N LEU A 363 -9.43 -3.24 7.06
CA LEU A 363 -9.51 -2.09 6.18
C LEU A 363 -10.55 -2.41 5.10
N VAL A 364 -11.51 -1.53 4.90
CA VAL A 364 -12.60 -1.69 3.93
C VAL A 364 -12.58 -0.51 2.98
N VAL A 365 -12.53 -0.78 1.67
CA VAL A 365 -12.50 0.27 0.65
C VAL A 365 -13.58 0.02 -0.40
N CYS A 366 -14.50 0.98 -0.53
CA CYS A 366 -15.53 1.01 -1.55
C CYS A 366 -15.24 2.15 -2.55
N ALA A 367 -14.33 1.88 -3.50
CA ALA A 367 -13.82 2.90 -4.40
C ALA A 367 -14.92 3.54 -5.28
N SER A 368 -15.95 2.78 -5.64
CA SER A 368 -17.07 3.24 -6.45
C SER A 368 -17.95 4.32 -5.78
N VAL A 369 -17.81 4.55 -4.48
CA VAL A 369 -18.48 5.68 -3.79
C VAL A 369 -17.93 7.03 -4.28
N ALA A 370 -16.63 7.12 -4.54
CA ALA A 370 -16.00 8.33 -5.07
C ALA A 370 -15.83 8.28 -6.59
N ASP A 371 -15.73 7.10 -7.16
CA ASP A 371 -15.53 6.86 -8.59
C ASP A 371 -16.57 5.89 -9.16
N PRO A 372 -17.76 6.38 -9.53
CA PRO A 372 -18.82 5.53 -10.06
C PRO A 372 -18.44 4.74 -11.33
N SER A 373 -17.40 5.18 -12.05
CA SER A 373 -16.92 4.45 -13.24
C SER A 373 -16.35 3.06 -12.96
N ARG A 374 -16.18 2.72 -11.68
CA ARG A 374 -15.60 1.44 -11.22
C ARG A 374 -16.60 0.26 -11.24
N ALA A 375 -17.89 0.52 -11.36
CA ALA A 375 -18.93 -0.50 -11.37
C ALA A 375 -20.11 -0.06 -12.26
N PRO A 376 -20.99 -0.96 -12.69
CA PRO A 376 -22.24 -0.61 -13.33
C PRO A 376 -23.11 0.32 -12.47
N ASP A 377 -24.00 1.08 -13.08
CA ASP A 377 -24.85 2.06 -12.41
C ASP A 377 -25.59 1.47 -11.20
N GLY A 378 -25.47 2.14 -10.06
CA GLY A 378 -26.09 1.72 -8.80
C GLY A 378 -25.44 0.51 -8.11
N GLN A 379 -24.33 0.00 -8.67
CA GLN A 379 -23.56 -1.12 -8.10
C GLN A 379 -22.19 -0.66 -7.59
N HIS A 380 -21.51 -1.53 -6.84
CA HIS A 380 -20.28 -1.15 -6.15
C HIS A 380 -19.20 -2.21 -6.21
N VAL A 381 -17.94 -1.74 -6.24
CA VAL A 381 -16.77 -2.56 -5.96
C VAL A 381 -16.34 -2.35 -4.52
N LEU A 382 -16.24 -3.45 -3.79
CA LEU A 382 -15.84 -3.44 -2.39
C LEU A 382 -14.60 -4.33 -2.20
N LYS A 383 -13.63 -3.85 -1.44
CA LYS A 383 -12.43 -4.57 -1.04
C LYS A 383 -12.37 -4.63 0.48
N VAL A 384 -12.49 -5.84 1.02
CA VAL A 384 -12.36 -6.13 2.46
C VAL A 384 -10.98 -6.71 2.70
N ILE A 385 -10.17 -6.07 3.51
CA ILE A 385 -8.77 -6.44 3.74
C ILE A 385 -8.59 -6.79 5.20
N GLY A 386 -8.26 -8.05 5.47
CA GLY A 386 -7.75 -8.50 6.76
C GLY A 386 -6.23 -8.43 6.81
N PHE A 387 -5.69 -8.52 8.00
CA PHE A 387 -4.25 -8.56 8.25
C PHE A 387 -3.91 -9.94 8.81
N GLN A 388 -3.06 -10.67 8.11
CA GLN A 388 -2.80 -12.09 8.36
C GLN A 388 -1.29 -12.39 8.39
N PRO A 389 -0.86 -13.49 9.00
CA PRO A 389 0.52 -13.95 8.86
C PRO A 389 0.81 -14.33 7.40
N TYR A 390 2.01 -14.05 6.94
CA TYR A 390 2.45 -14.52 5.62
C TYR A 390 2.61 -16.05 5.60
N GLU A 391 3.21 -16.59 6.66
CA GLU A 391 3.39 -18.03 6.86
C GLU A 391 2.52 -18.49 8.03
N LEU A 392 1.71 -19.53 7.83
CA LEU A 392 0.92 -20.15 8.88
C LEU A 392 1.78 -21.12 9.70
N ALA A 393 1.50 -21.23 11.01
CA ALA A 393 2.21 -22.13 11.91
C ALA A 393 2.13 -23.60 11.46
N ASP A 394 1.02 -23.98 10.85
CA ASP A 394 0.77 -25.31 10.28
C ASP A 394 0.74 -25.21 8.76
N GLY A 395 1.81 -25.70 8.10
CA GLY A 395 1.90 -25.80 6.65
C GLY A 395 2.44 -24.59 5.91
N GLY A 396 2.90 -23.52 6.61
CA GLY A 396 3.54 -22.37 5.99
C GLY A 396 2.61 -21.60 5.04
N SER A 397 3.19 -20.95 4.01
CA SER A 397 2.43 -20.16 3.03
C SER A 397 1.55 -21.00 2.11
N ALA A 398 1.89 -22.27 1.86
CA ALA A 398 1.08 -23.18 1.03
C ALA A 398 -0.29 -23.51 1.66
N ARG A 399 -0.39 -23.42 2.98
CA ARG A 399 -1.64 -23.68 3.72
C ARG A 399 -2.75 -22.67 3.40
N TRP A 400 -2.38 -21.49 2.87
CA TRP A 400 -3.36 -20.46 2.50
C TRP A 400 -4.38 -20.93 1.47
N ASP A 401 -4.00 -21.80 0.55
CA ASP A 401 -4.94 -22.32 -0.45
C ASP A 401 -6.09 -23.10 0.16
N ASP A 402 -5.87 -23.72 1.33
CA ASP A 402 -6.91 -24.49 2.03
C ASP A 402 -7.81 -23.64 2.93
N VAL A 403 -7.27 -22.57 3.54
CA VAL A 403 -7.97 -21.82 4.60
C VAL A 403 -8.44 -20.43 4.19
N LYS A 404 -8.10 -19.95 3.00
CA LYS A 404 -8.40 -18.59 2.54
C LYS A 404 -9.89 -18.27 2.52
N GLU A 405 -10.75 -19.23 2.12
CA GLU A 405 -12.19 -18.99 2.07
C GLU A 405 -12.78 -18.83 3.48
N GLU A 406 -12.33 -19.63 4.44
CA GLU A 406 -12.74 -19.51 5.84
C GLU A 406 -12.27 -18.16 6.45
N ALA A 407 -11.04 -17.75 6.18
CA ALA A 407 -10.52 -16.45 6.63
C ALA A 407 -11.31 -15.28 6.01
N ALA A 408 -11.69 -15.38 4.73
CA ALA A 408 -12.52 -14.38 4.06
C ALA A 408 -13.93 -14.29 4.68
N GLU A 409 -14.55 -15.44 5.02
CA GLU A 409 -15.84 -15.46 5.71
C GLU A 409 -15.77 -14.80 7.09
N ARG A 410 -14.70 -15.03 7.86
CA ARG A 410 -14.50 -14.37 9.16
C ARG A 410 -14.39 -12.86 9.00
N ASN A 411 -13.63 -12.38 8.01
CA ASN A 411 -13.54 -10.95 7.70
C ASN A 411 -14.90 -10.36 7.33
N LEU A 412 -15.68 -11.06 6.51
CA LEU A 412 -16.99 -10.59 6.08
C LEU A 412 -18.00 -10.61 7.25
N ALA A 413 -17.99 -11.66 8.08
CA ALA A 413 -18.80 -11.74 9.29
C ALA A 413 -18.50 -10.58 10.25
N GLN A 414 -17.23 -10.25 10.44
CA GLN A 414 -16.83 -9.10 11.25
C GLN A 414 -17.34 -7.78 10.65
N LEU A 415 -17.20 -7.57 9.35
CA LEU A 415 -17.68 -6.35 8.69
C LEU A 415 -19.22 -6.21 8.85
N ARG A 416 -19.97 -7.29 8.70
CA ARG A 416 -21.45 -7.32 8.82
C ARG A 416 -21.96 -6.88 10.19
N ARG A 417 -21.15 -7.01 11.25
CA ARG A 417 -21.50 -6.48 12.59
C ARG A 417 -21.61 -4.94 12.60
N PHE A 418 -20.89 -4.26 11.72
CA PHE A 418 -20.85 -2.81 11.61
C PHE A 418 -21.58 -2.27 10.39
N ALA A 419 -21.66 -3.04 9.31
CA ALA A 419 -22.36 -2.71 8.07
C ALA A 419 -23.40 -3.80 7.74
N PRO A 420 -24.53 -3.87 8.47
CA PRO A 420 -25.50 -4.96 8.39
C PRO A 420 -26.27 -5.02 7.05
N ASN A 421 -26.15 -3.99 6.22
CA ASN A 421 -26.70 -4.00 4.87
C ASN A 421 -25.95 -4.89 3.88
N LEU A 422 -24.76 -5.38 4.23
CA LEU A 422 -24.00 -6.33 3.42
C LEU A 422 -24.45 -7.77 3.68
N THR A 423 -25.61 -8.13 3.14
CA THR A 423 -26.16 -9.49 3.20
C THR A 423 -25.69 -10.34 2.03
N ASP A 424 -25.96 -11.63 2.03
CA ASP A 424 -25.65 -12.51 0.90
C ASP A 424 -26.40 -12.09 -0.37
N GLU A 425 -27.60 -11.51 -0.24
CA GLU A 425 -28.39 -10.98 -1.35
C GLU A 425 -27.78 -9.74 -2.00
N THR A 426 -26.99 -8.96 -1.25
CA THR A 426 -26.31 -7.78 -1.76
C THR A 426 -24.96 -8.07 -2.42
N ILE A 427 -24.40 -9.26 -2.22
CA ILE A 427 -23.14 -9.70 -2.81
C ILE A 427 -23.41 -10.45 -4.10
N LEU A 428 -23.05 -9.86 -5.24
CA LEU A 428 -23.23 -10.43 -6.57
C LEU A 428 -22.16 -11.48 -6.91
N ALA A 429 -20.90 -11.20 -6.50
CA ALA A 429 -19.77 -12.10 -6.71
C ALA A 429 -18.64 -11.79 -5.74
N ARG A 430 -17.80 -12.79 -5.49
CA ARG A 430 -16.65 -12.70 -4.59
C ARG A 430 -15.41 -13.38 -5.19
N VAL A 431 -14.25 -12.77 -4.97
CA VAL A 431 -12.94 -13.37 -5.25
C VAL A 431 -12.02 -13.15 -4.05
N VAL A 432 -11.42 -14.21 -3.56
CA VAL A 432 -10.42 -14.19 -2.49
C VAL A 432 -9.05 -14.34 -3.13
N LYS A 433 -8.14 -13.40 -2.85
CA LYS A 433 -6.74 -13.48 -3.24
C LYS A 433 -5.86 -13.73 -2.01
N SER A 434 -5.02 -14.74 -2.06
CA SER A 434 -4.04 -15.11 -1.03
C SER A 434 -2.62 -14.94 -1.58
#